data_104f12ac20c9203008245851b2fecda8
#
_entry.id   104f12ac20c9203008245851b2fecda8
#
_cell.length_a   1.000
_cell.length_b   1.000
_cell.length_c   1.000
_cell.angle_alpha   90.00
_cell.angle_beta   90.00
_cell.angle_gamma   90.00
#
_symmetry.space_group_name_H-M   'P 1'
#
loop_
_entity.id
_entity.type
_entity.pdbx_description
1 polymer ?
#
loop_
_entity_poly.entity_id
_entity_poly.type
_entity_poly.pdbx_seq_one_letter_code
_entity_poly.pdbx_strand_id
1 'polypeptide(L)'
;MRAAIEQLPGSRIREVANAGIGRADVLAFWFGESDEATPQFIRDAAVDSLARGETFYSHNLGLPELRSAIAAYTSRLHRAVAAERVAVTSSGVNALMIAMQALVGAGDEVVVVEPVWPNLPAQP
;
A
#
# COMPACT_ATOMS: atom_id res chain seq x y z
N MET A 1 15.21 -13.25 17.21
CA MET A 1 14.30 -12.90 16.10
C MET A 1 13.92 -14.18 15.37
N ARG A 2 12.83 -14.21 14.56
CA ARG A 2 12.54 -15.40 13.73
C ARG A 2 13.61 -15.52 12.64
N ALA A 3 14.15 -16.74 12.42
CA ALA A 3 15.20 -16.95 11.42
C ALA A 3 14.83 -16.49 10.01
N ALA A 4 13.57 -16.67 9.60
CA ALA A 4 13.06 -16.17 8.32
C ALA A 4 13.19 -14.64 8.17
N ILE A 5 13.07 -13.89 9.26
CA ILE A 5 13.24 -12.42 9.24
C ILE A 5 14.71 -12.02 9.21
N GLU A 6 15.56 -12.77 9.92
CA GLU A 6 17.01 -12.52 9.96
C GLU A 6 17.69 -12.77 8.61
N GLN A 7 17.12 -13.67 7.82
CA GLN A 7 17.64 -14.06 6.50
C GLN A 7 17.10 -13.22 5.34
N LEU A 8 16.14 -12.30 5.59
CA LEU A 8 15.61 -11.44 4.53
C LEU A 8 16.71 -10.53 3.97
N PRO A 9 16.93 -10.54 2.65
CA PRO A 9 17.91 -9.66 2.03
C PRO A 9 17.45 -8.20 2.12
N GLY A 10 18.41 -7.28 2.33
CA GLY A 10 18.14 -5.85 2.31
C GLY A 10 17.63 -5.38 0.94
N SER A 11 16.79 -4.34 0.95
CA SER A 11 16.25 -3.77 -0.29
C SER A 11 17.35 -3.03 -1.08
N ARG A 12 17.65 -3.50 -2.29
CA ARG A 12 18.58 -2.83 -3.23
C ARG A 12 18.08 -1.45 -3.66
N ILE A 13 16.76 -1.29 -3.79
CA ILE A 13 16.15 0.03 -4.08
C ILE A 13 16.46 1.01 -2.96
N ARG A 14 16.33 0.58 -1.71
CA ARG A 14 16.63 1.40 -0.54
C ARG A 14 18.12 1.74 -0.44
N GLU A 15 18.99 0.83 -0.76
CA GLU A 15 20.43 1.05 -0.82
C GLU A 15 20.79 2.17 -1.81
N VAL A 16 20.26 2.10 -3.02
CA VAL A 16 20.46 3.12 -4.06
C VAL A 16 19.86 4.47 -3.62
N ALA A 17 18.65 4.48 -3.11
CA ALA A 17 18.01 5.71 -2.64
C ALA A 17 18.80 6.38 -1.52
N ASN A 18 19.24 5.62 -0.51
CA ASN A 18 20.01 6.16 0.60
C ASN A 18 21.36 6.76 0.18
N ALA A 19 21.96 6.29 -0.88
CA ALA A 19 23.19 6.86 -1.45
C ALA A 19 22.98 8.24 -2.11
N GLY A 20 21.74 8.54 -2.53
CA GLY A 20 21.41 9.76 -3.28
C GLY A 20 20.50 10.76 -2.57
N ILE A 21 19.75 10.33 -1.55
CA ILE A 21 18.83 11.22 -0.81
C ILE A 21 19.58 12.44 -0.24
N GLY A 22 19.04 13.64 -0.48
CA GLY A 22 19.59 14.92 -0.01
C GLY A 22 20.67 15.51 -0.92
N ARG A 23 21.05 14.85 -2.01
CA ARG A 23 22.01 15.36 -2.99
C ARG A 23 21.28 16.13 -4.08
N ALA A 24 21.62 17.42 -4.24
CA ALA A 24 21.00 18.30 -5.25
C ALA A 24 21.46 18.01 -6.69
N ASP A 25 22.58 17.31 -6.84
CA ASP A 25 23.19 16.93 -8.13
C ASP A 25 22.70 15.58 -8.66
N VAL A 26 21.73 14.93 -7.96
CA VAL A 26 21.23 13.61 -8.30
C VAL A 26 19.74 13.66 -8.63
N LEU A 27 19.36 13.09 -9.77
CA LEU A 27 17.97 12.89 -10.15
C LEU A 27 17.41 11.64 -9.45
N ALA A 28 16.29 11.79 -8.75
CA ALA A 28 15.69 10.77 -7.90
C ALA A 28 14.78 9.79 -8.70
N PHE A 29 15.37 8.77 -9.30
CA PHE A 29 14.62 7.72 -10.03
C PHE A 29 14.49 6.38 -9.29
N TRP A 30 14.65 6.37 -7.98
CA TRP A 30 14.69 5.15 -7.17
C TRP A 30 13.33 4.66 -6.66
N PHE A 31 12.33 5.54 -6.52
CA PHE A 31 10.99 5.17 -6.06
C PHE A 31 9.95 5.37 -7.17
N GLY A 32 8.93 4.52 -7.19
CA GLY A 32 7.78 4.66 -8.08
C GLY A 32 6.77 5.66 -7.53
N GLU A 33 7.18 6.91 -7.36
CA GLU A 33 6.34 8.01 -6.88
C GLU A 33 6.37 9.19 -7.86
N SER A 34 5.31 9.99 -7.88
CA SER A 34 5.27 11.24 -8.64
C SER A 34 6.10 12.32 -7.95
N ASP A 35 6.69 13.22 -8.73
CA ASP A 35 7.30 14.47 -8.26
C ASP A 35 6.26 15.58 -8.04
N GLU A 36 5.00 15.35 -8.42
CA GLU A 36 3.89 16.27 -8.20
C GLU A 36 3.33 16.14 -6.78
N ALA A 37 3.07 17.28 -6.14
CA ALA A 37 2.38 17.29 -4.87
C ALA A 37 0.93 16.76 -5.02
N THR A 38 0.44 16.09 -4.00
CA THR A 38 -0.97 15.67 -3.95
C THR A 38 -1.90 16.85 -4.29
N PRO A 39 -2.87 16.67 -5.21
CA PRO A 39 -3.78 17.74 -5.62
C PRO A 39 -4.42 18.48 -4.44
N GLN A 40 -4.57 19.80 -4.57
CA GLN A 40 -5.03 20.67 -3.47
C GLN A 40 -6.36 20.20 -2.88
N PHE A 41 -7.35 19.86 -3.72
CA PHE A 41 -8.66 19.43 -3.23
C PHE A 41 -8.63 18.17 -2.34
N ILE A 42 -7.66 17.28 -2.58
CA ILE A 42 -7.46 16.07 -1.74
C ILE A 42 -6.87 16.48 -0.38
N ARG A 43 -5.90 17.38 -0.39
CA ARG A 43 -5.28 17.90 0.84
C ARG A 43 -6.30 18.68 1.68
N ASP A 44 -7.11 19.51 1.04
CA ASP A 44 -8.16 20.30 1.70
C ASP A 44 -9.19 19.37 2.35
N ALA A 45 -9.63 18.31 1.67
CA ALA A 45 -10.55 17.33 2.25
C ALA A 45 -10.00 16.66 3.51
N ALA A 46 -8.70 16.37 3.54
CA ALA A 46 -8.05 15.80 4.74
C ALA A 46 -7.98 16.84 5.89
N VAL A 47 -7.64 18.09 5.58
CA VAL A 47 -7.61 19.17 6.56
C VAL A 47 -9.00 19.43 7.15
N ASP A 48 -10.03 19.48 6.31
CA ASP A 48 -11.42 19.67 6.72
C ASP A 48 -11.92 18.52 7.60
N SER A 49 -11.57 17.29 7.30
CA SER A 49 -11.88 16.13 8.13
C SER A 49 -11.28 16.26 9.54
N LEU A 50 -10.01 16.62 9.62
CA LEU A 50 -9.33 16.89 10.89
C LEU A 50 -9.98 18.07 11.64
N ALA A 51 -10.31 19.15 10.95
CA ALA A 51 -10.96 20.32 11.55
C ALA A 51 -12.36 20.00 12.09
N ARG A 52 -13.08 19.06 11.50
CA ARG A 52 -14.35 18.54 12.03
C ARG A 52 -14.18 17.56 13.19
N GLY A 53 -12.96 17.21 13.57
CA GLY A 53 -12.69 16.28 14.66
C GLY A 53 -12.98 14.81 14.30
N GLU A 54 -12.90 14.42 13.03
CA GLU A 54 -13.11 13.05 12.57
C GLU A 54 -11.89 12.18 12.87
N THR A 55 -11.59 12.01 14.18
CA THR A 55 -10.37 11.36 14.69
C THR A 55 -10.66 10.14 15.56
N PHE A 56 -11.87 9.60 15.49
CA PHE A 56 -12.28 8.43 16.25
C PHE A 56 -12.12 7.13 15.46
N TYR A 57 -12.36 6.01 16.10
CA TYR A 57 -12.36 4.71 15.44
C TYR A 57 -13.35 4.68 14.28
N SER A 58 -12.87 4.25 13.12
CA SER A 58 -13.72 3.98 11.96
C SER A 58 -14.30 2.56 12.01
N HIS A 59 -15.18 2.24 11.07
CA HIS A 59 -15.64 0.88 10.84
C HIS A 59 -14.45 -0.04 10.48
N ASN A 60 -14.45 -1.30 10.98
CA ASN A 60 -13.35 -2.25 10.82
C ASN A 60 -12.92 -2.50 9.37
N LEU A 61 -13.85 -2.41 8.42
CA LEU A 61 -13.58 -2.56 6.98
C LEU A 61 -13.31 -1.22 6.26
N GLY A 62 -13.25 -0.12 6.99
CA GLY A 62 -13.13 1.24 6.46
C GLY A 62 -14.46 1.98 6.35
N LEU A 63 -14.39 3.28 6.11
CA LEU A 63 -15.57 4.15 5.99
C LEU A 63 -16.51 3.66 4.88
N PRO A 64 -17.83 3.54 5.14
CA PRO A 64 -18.78 3.07 4.12
C PRO A 64 -18.75 3.87 2.82
N GLU A 65 -18.60 5.19 2.91
CA GLU A 65 -18.52 6.11 1.78
C GLU A 65 -17.28 5.81 0.92
N LEU A 66 -16.12 5.58 1.55
CA LEU A 66 -14.89 5.23 0.85
C LEU A 66 -15.01 3.86 0.17
N ARG A 67 -15.58 2.87 0.86
CA ARG A 67 -15.81 1.53 0.29
C ARG A 67 -16.74 1.59 -0.91
N SER A 68 -17.80 2.39 -0.84
CA SER A 68 -18.73 2.62 -1.96
C SER A 68 -18.03 3.31 -3.15
N ALA A 69 -17.20 4.32 -2.88
CA ALA A 69 -16.43 5.00 -3.91
C ALA A 69 -15.41 4.06 -4.60
N ILE A 70 -14.71 3.23 -3.82
CA ILE A 70 -13.79 2.22 -4.36
C ILE A 70 -14.55 1.19 -5.21
N ALA A 71 -15.68 0.69 -4.74
CA ALA A 71 -16.50 -0.27 -5.48
C ALA A 71 -16.98 0.31 -6.80
N ALA A 72 -17.47 1.55 -6.81
CA ALA A 72 -17.92 2.25 -8.02
C ALA A 72 -16.75 2.50 -8.99
N TYR A 73 -15.59 2.93 -8.50
CA TYR A 73 -14.39 3.13 -9.31
C TYR A 73 -13.91 1.83 -9.95
N THR A 74 -13.76 0.77 -9.16
CA THR A 74 -13.31 -0.53 -9.62
C THR A 74 -14.28 -1.14 -10.63
N SER A 75 -15.58 -0.97 -10.41
CA SER A 75 -16.62 -1.48 -11.32
C SER A 75 -16.60 -0.81 -12.69
N ARG A 76 -16.13 0.43 -12.80
CA ARG A 76 -15.96 1.11 -14.10
C ARG A 76 -14.78 0.60 -14.90
N LEU A 77 -13.71 0.16 -14.22
CA LEU A 77 -12.46 -0.26 -14.86
C LEU A 77 -12.42 -1.76 -15.15
N HIS A 78 -13.16 -2.53 -14.39
CA HIS A 78 -13.11 -4.00 -14.42
C HIS A 78 -14.52 -4.59 -14.40
N ARG A 79 -14.74 -5.60 -13.56
CA ARG A 79 -16.03 -6.23 -13.31
C ARG A 79 -16.78 -5.53 -12.18
N ALA A 80 -18.09 -5.70 -12.13
CA ALA A 80 -18.90 -5.20 -11.02
C ALA A 80 -18.42 -5.74 -9.66
N VAL A 81 -18.22 -4.82 -8.72
CA VAL A 81 -17.80 -5.09 -7.34
C VAL A 81 -18.77 -4.42 -6.39
N ALA A 82 -19.36 -5.17 -5.47
CA ALA A 82 -20.21 -4.61 -4.43
C ALA A 82 -19.37 -4.05 -3.26
N ALA A 83 -19.87 -3.01 -2.58
CA ALA A 83 -19.16 -2.36 -1.48
C ALA A 83 -18.85 -3.32 -0.32
N GLU A 84 -19.66 -4.35 -0.12
CA GLU A 84 -19.49 -5.40 0.89
C GLU A 84 -18.24 -6.26 0.63
N ARG A 85 -17.74 -6.25 -0.59
CA ARG A 85 -16.51 -6.96 -1.00
C ARG A 85 -15.25 -6.09 -0.93
N VAL A 86 -15.37 -4.89 -0.41
CA VAL A 86 -14.26 -3.94 -0.26
C VAL A 86 -13.88 -3.80 1.21
N ALA A 87 -12.62 -3.97 1.51
CA ALA A 87 -12.01 -3.60 2.78
C ALA A 87 -10.87 -2.61 2.54
N VAL A 88 -10.76 -1.62 3.42
CA VAL A 88 -9.72 -0.59 3.37
C VAL A 88 -8.64 -0.94 4.39
N THR A 89 -7.39 -0.85 3.98
CA THR A 89 -6.23 -1.05 4.84
C THR A 89 -5.39 0.23 4.91
N SER A 90 -4.47 0.31 5.84
CA SER A 90 -3.59 1.49 6.01
C SER A 90 -2.64 1.70 4.81
N SER A 91 -2.38 0.65 4.03
CA SER A 91 -1.54 0.71 2.83
C SER A 91 -1.74 -0.54 1.96
N GLY A 92 -1.32 -0.48 0.69
CA GLY A 92 -1.28 -1.65 -0.20
C GLY A 92 -0.37 -2.77 0.34
N VAL A 93 0.74 -2.43 0.97
CA VAL A 93 1.64 -3.42 1.63
C VAL A 93 0.90 -4.17 2.73
N ASN A 94 0.14 -3.45 3.55
CA ASN A 94 -0.65 -4.05 4.62
C ASN A 94 -1.77 -4.94 4.05
N ALA A 95 -2.41 -4.54 2.94
CA ALA A 95 -3.39 -5.37 2.25
C ALA A 95 -2.79 -6.69 1.76
N LEU A 96 -1.60 -6.64 1.16
CA LEU A 96 -0.89 -7.85 0.70
C LEU A 96 -0.52 -8.75 1.89
N MET A 97 0.02 -8.18 2.96
CA MET A 97 0.36 -8.96 4.18
C MET A 97 -0.86 -9.65 4.76
N ILE A 98 -2.00 -8.95 4.88
CA ILE A 98 -3.25 -9.55 5.37
C ILE A 98 -3.72 -10.67 4.44
N ALA A 99 -3.64 -10.47 3.12
CA ALA A 99 -4.00 -11.49 2.14
C ALA A 99 -3.11 -12.73 2.25
N MET A 100 -1.80 -12.55 2.39
CA MET A 100 -0.86 -13.67 2.60
C MET A 100 -1.19 -14.43 3.88
N GLN A 101 -1.38 -13.73 4.99
CA GLN A 101 -1.74 -14.37 6.27
C GLN A 101 -3.10 -15.09 6.25
N ALA A 102 -4.03 -14.64 5.40
CA ALA A 102 -5.35 -15.24 5.29
C ALA A 102 -5.40 -16.45 4.34
N LEU A 103 -4.50 -16.52 3.37
CA LEU A 103 -4.60 -17.47 2.25
C LEU A 103 -3.43 -18.47 2.18
N VAL A 104 -2.29 -18.15 2.80
CA VAL A 104 -1.05 -18.92 2.67
C VAL A 104 -0.59 -19.43 4.04
N GLY A 105 -0.33 -20.72 4.14
CA GLY A 105 0.17 -21.40 5.33
C GLY A 105 1.45 -22.20 5.06
N ALA A 106 1.97 -22.82 6.10
CA ALA A 106 3.15 -23.64 5.99
C ALA A 106 2.94 -24.82 5.02
N GLY A 107 3.77 -24.90 3.99
CA GLY A 107 3.69 -25.92 2.94
C GLY A 107 2.97 -25.48 1.66
N ASP A 108 2.35 -24.29 1.66
CA ASP A 108 1.77 -23.72 0.46
C ASP A 108 2.85 -23.10 -0.46
N GLU A 109 2.55 -23.01 -1.74
CA GLU A 109 3.43 -22.42 -2.74
C GLU A 109 2.88 -21.09 -3.24
N VAL A 110 3.76 -20.09 -3.37
CA VAL A 110 3.42 -18.77 -3.92
C VAL A 110 4.27 -18.51 -5.16
N VAL A 111 3.62 -18.18 -6.28
CA VAL A 111 4.31 -17.82 -7.53
C VAL A 111 4.45 -16.31 -7.61
N VAL A 112 5.68 -15.83 -7.71
CA VAL A 112 6.02 -14.41 -7.87
C VAL A 112 6.73 -14.20 -9.21
N VAL A 113 6.26 -13.24 -10.00
CA VAL A 113 6.89 -12.89 -11.30
C VAL A 113 7.96 -11.84 -11.05
N GLU A 114 9.19 -12.14 -11.41
CA GLU A 114 10.34 -11.26 -11.23
C GLU A 114 10.85 -10.67 -12.57
N PRO A 115 11.56 -9.51 -12.55
CA PRO A 115 11.93 -8.69 -11.38
C PRO A 115 10.75 -7.92 -10.82
N VAL A 116 10.68 -7.81 -9.49
CA VAL A 116 9.55 -7.22 -8.78
C VAL A 116 10.01 -6.47 -7.53
N TRP A 117 9.15 -5.63 -6.99
CA TRP A 117 9.36 -4.94 -5.73
C TRP A 117 9.64 -5.92 -4.57
N PRO A 118 10.74 -5.70 -3.80
CA PRO A 118 11.24 -6.69 -2.83
C PRO A 118 10.25 -7.12 -1.74
N ASN A 119 9.23 -6.30 -1.47
CA ASN A 119 8.23 -6.65 -0.46
C ASN A 119 7.31 -7.81 -0.89
N LEU A 120 7.16 -8.06 -2.20
CA LEU A 120 6.31 -9.17 -2.66
C LEU A 120 6.89 -10.54 -2.31
N PRO A 121 8.15 -10.87 -2.63
CA PRO A 121 8.74 -12.16 -2.24
C PRO A 121 9.06 -12.26 -0.74
N ALA A 122 9.02 -11.15 0.01
CA ALA A 122 9.33 -11.14 1.44
C ALA A 122 8.10 -11.38 2.34
N GLN A 123 6.89 -11.44 1.79
CA GLN A 123 5.65 -11.57 2.57
C GLN A 123 5.15 -13.02 2.75
N PRO A 124 5.34 -13.95 1.80
CA PRO A 124 4.99 -15.37 1.95
C PRO A 124 5.70 -16.13 3.08
#